data_4a86bd6f696e611f014b7cadeec701cb
#
_entry.id   4a86bd6f696e611f014b7cadeec701cb
#
_cell.length_a   1.000
_cell.length_b   1.000
_cell.length_c   1.000
_cell.angle_alpha   90.00
_cell.angle_beta   90.00
_cell.angle_gamma   90.00
#
_symmetry.space_group_name_H-M   'P 1'
#
loop_
_entity.id
_entity.type
_entity.pdbx_description
1 polymer ?
#
loop_
_entity_poly.entity_id
_entity_poly.type
_entity_poly.pdbx_seq_one_letter_code
_entity_poly.pdbx_strand_id
1 'polypeptide(L)'
;MKQILHNTPYLDEQEIKAVARTLRSKWLIPNKEARKLENNIKNYVKGKYAVATSSGSAALHLSLIALGVEKGDEVIVPTYVCTALLNAIYYMGAAPVVVDIEKNWFTIDPLEIKKKINKKTKAIIVPHVLGFPAKIDEIKKFKLLIVEDCAHSLGGFYKGKPLGSFGDITIFSFYATKVITTGHGGMLVTNNRKYYKIVRDLIHYDRRKNYRVRYNYQLTDFAAAIGNVQFKRIDNLFKKRRYIASKYIPILEEQKEIEFWPKKEDKNLNHYRFIIKFKDKKIRDSFKLNLAKRGISTVIPVENYQLLHRYLRLPKKDFPNAEGISNTTLALPIHPSLTENEISTITKTLKLLF
;
A
#
# COMPACT_ATOMS: atom_id res chain seq x y z
N MET A 1 5.17 22.60 -22.28
CA MET A 1 4.78 21.18 -22.42
C MET A 1 3.88 20.79 -21.26
N LYS A 2 2.84 19.97 -21.54
CA LYS A 2 1.98 19.42 -20.45
C LYS A 2 2.83 18.51 -19.56
N GLN A 3 2.75 18.70 -18.24
CA GLN A 3 3.51 17.92 -17.27
C GLN A 3 3.02 16.47 -17.23
N ILE A 4 3.94 15.51 -17.31
CA ILE A 4 3.68 14.10 -17.09
C ILE A 4 3.73 13.86 -15.58
N LEU A 5 2.58 13.57 -14.98
CA LEU A 5 2.47 13.37 -13.55
C LEU A 5 3.01 12.00 -13.14
N HIS A 6 3.61 11.91 -11.94
CA HIS A 6 4.10 10.65 -11.39
C HIS A 6 2.97 9.62 -11.19
N ASN A 7 1.77 10.07 -10.85
CA ASN A 7 0.61 9.21 -10.68
C ASN A 7 -0.69 9.98 -10.98
N THR A 8 -1.59 9.33 -11.72
CA THR A 8 -2.93 9.80 -12.03
C THR A 8 -3.88 8.62 -11.96
N PRO A 9 -5.02 8.71 -11.24
CA PRO A 9 -6.04 7.68 -11.27
C PRO A 9 -6.53 7.41 -12.69
N TYR A 10 -6.72 6.15 -13.03
CA TYR A 10 -7.35 5.77 -14.31
C TYR A 10 -8.86 5.70 -14.11
N LEU A 11 -9.55 6.75 -14.58
CA LEU A 11 -11.00 6.89 -14.50
C LEU A 11 -11.54 7.17 -15.91
N ASP A 12 -12.71 6.64 -16.23
CA ASP A 12 -13.42 6.88 -17.48
C ASP A 12 -14.95 6.96 -17.28
N GLU A 13 -15.70 6.94 -18.35
CA GLU A 13 -17.16 6.97 -18.33
C GLU A 13 -17.84 5.86 -17.53
N GLN A 14 -17.15 4.74 -17.27
CA GLN A 14 -17.73 3.63 -16.53
C GLN A 14 -17.88 3.99 -15.03
N GLU A 15 -16.88 4.68 -14.44
CA GLU A 15 -16.97 5.17 -13.06
C GLU A 15 -18.05 6.25 -12.95
N ILE A 16 -18.10 7.19 -13.90
CA ILE A 16 -19.12 8.26 -13.95
C ILE A 16 -20.52 7.65 -13.98
N LYS A 17 -20.77 6.70 -14.88
CA LYS A 17 -22.04 5.98 -14.97
C LYS A 17 -22.39 5.19 -13.70
N ALA A 18 -21.41 4.56 -13.05
CA ALA A 18 -21.63 3.81 -11.82
C ALA A 18 -22.04 4.74 -10.66
N VAL A 19 -21.33 5.85 -10.48
CA VAL A 19 -21.67 6.87 -9.48
C VAL A 19 -23.04 7.48 -9.77
N ALA A 20 -23.33 7.85 -11.02
CA ALA A 20 -24.63 8.42 -11.41
C ALA A 20 -25.78 7.46 -11.09
N ARG A 21 -25.65 6.14 -11.34
CA ARG A 21 -26.66 5.15 -10.96
C ARG A 21 -26.88 5.12 -9.44
N THR A 22 -25.81 5.15 -8.67
CA THR A 22 -25.91 5.15 -7.19
C THR A 22 -26.60 6.41 -6.69
N LEU A 23 -26.26 7.59 -7.24
CA LEU A 23 -26.92 8.85 -6.88
C LEU A 23 -28.42 8.84 -7.23
N ARG A 24 -28.79 8.34 -8.42
CA ARG A 24 -30.19 8.20 -8.84
C ARG A 24 -30.98 7.24 -7.96
N SER A 25 -30.33 6.24 -7.37
CA SER A 25 -30.98 5.32 -6.41
C SER A 25 -31.37 5.99 -5.09
N LYS A 26 -30.82 7.17 -4.81
CA LYS A 26 -30.94 7.92 -3.54
C LYS A 26 -30.44 7.14 -2.30
N TRP A 27 -29.72 6.03 -2.52
CA TRP A 27 -29.13 5.24 -1.44
C TRP A 27 -27.61 5.42 -1.42
N LEU A 28 -27.13 6.29 -0.53
CA LEU A 28 -25.73 6.73 -0.51
C LEU A 28 -24.88 6.07 0.61
N ILE A 29 -25.56 5.58 1.65
CA ILE A 29 -24.91 4.88 2.77
C ILE A 29 -24.54 3.45 2.36
N PRO A 30 -23.63 2.77 3.09
CA PRO A 30 -23.16 1.43 2.73
C PRO A 30 -24.29 0.43 2.53
N ASN A 31 -24.38 -0.21 1.36
CA ASN A 31 -25.39 -1.18 1.01
C ASN A 31 -24.88 -2.15 -0.08
N LYS A 32 -25.53 -2.16 -1.26
CA LYS A 32 -25.27 -3.12 -2.34
C LYS A 32 -23.88 -3.00 -2.92
N GLU A 33 -23.43 -1.78 -3.22
CA GLU A 33 -22.12 -1.56 -3.83
C GLU A 33 -20.96 -1.86 -2.85
N ALA A 34 -21.11 -1.45 -1.58
CA ALA A 34 -20.13 -1.78 -0.56
C ALA A 34 -20.01 -3.30 -0.34
N ARG A 35 -21.15 -4.01 -0.22
CA ARG A 35 -21.16 -5.48 -0.08
C ARG A 35 -20.57 -6.19 -1.29
N LYS A 36 -20.84 -5.68 -2.51
CA LYS A 36 -20.27 -6.21 -3.75
C LYS A 36 -18.76 -6.06 -3.76
N LEU A 37 -18.23 -4.89 -3.37
CA LEU A 37 -16.78 -4.65 -3.29
C LEU A 37 -16.13 -5.55 -2.23
N GLU A 38 -16.76 -5.72 -1.06
CA GLU A 38 -16.32 -6.66 -0.02
C GLU A 38 -16.21 -8.10 -0.57
N ASN A 39 -17.22 -8.57 -1.30
CA ASN A 39 -17.21 -9.91 -1.89
C ASN A 39 -16.14 -10.05 -2.98
N ASN A 40 -15.98 -9.04 -3.83
CA ASN A 40 -14.97 -9.03 -4.88
C ASN A 40 -13.56 -9.17 -4.30
N ILE A 41 -13.19 -8.29 -3.36
CA ILE A 41 -11.85 -8.28 -2.75
C ILE A 41 -11.62 -9.56 -1.94
N LYS A 42 -12.58 -9.94 -1.10
CA LYS A 42 -12.50 -11.15 -0.28
C LYS A 42 -12.21 -12.40 -1.14
N ASN A 43 -12.99 -12.58 -2.21
CA ASN A 43 -12.83 -13.74 -3.09
C ASN A 43 -11.50 -13.72 -3.83
N TYR A 44 -11.04 -12.53 -4.26
CA TYR A 44 -9.77 -12.36 -4.97
C TYR A 44 -8.57 -12.80 -4.13
N VAL A 45 -8.58 -12.46 -2.85
CA VAL A 45 -7.48 -12.84 -1.92
C VAL A 45 -7.78 -14.15 -1.16
N LYS A 46 -8.85 -14.88 -1.53
CA LYS A 46 -9.25 -16.15 -0.92
C LYS A 46 -9.56 -16.02 0.59
N GLY A 47 -10.07 -14.87 1.01
CA GLY A 47 -10.51 -14.61 2.39
C GLY A 47 -11.96 -15.04 2.63
N LYS A 48 -12.34 -15.21 3.92
CA LYS A 48 -13.71 -15.61 4.31
C LYS A 48 -14.62 -14.42 4.58
N TYR A 49 -14.09 -13.35 5.17
CA TYR A 49 -14.84 -12.18 5.60
C TYR A 49 -14.15 -10.91 5.16
N ALA A 50 -14.93 -9.91 4.77
CA ALA A 50 -14.43 -8.57 4.46
C ALA A 50 -15.31 -7.48 5.05
N VAL A 51 -14.72 -6.34 5.36
CA VAL A 51 -15.40 -5.13 5.82
C VAL A 51 -14.81 -3.93 5.10
N ALA A 52 -15.64 -3.24 4.31
CA ALA A 52 -15.25 -2.00 3.67
C ALA A 52 -15.20 -0.85 4.69
N THR A 53 -14.17 -0.01 4.60
CA THR A 53 -13.91 1.09 5.53
C THR A 53 -13.67 2.40 4.80
N SER A 54 -13.82 3.53 5.50
CA SER A 54 -13.62 4.87 4.94
C SER A 54 -12.18 5.15 4.48
N SER A 55 -11.21 4.39 4.98
CA SER A 55 -9.79 4.52 4.60
C SER A 55 -8.99 3.29 5.01
N GLY A 56 -7.77 3.14 4.44
CA GLY A 56 -6.81 2.14 4.92
C GLY A 56 -6.38 2.36 6.37
N SER A 57 -6.29 3.61 6.83
CA SER A 57 -5.98 3.94 8.23
C SER A 57 -7.10 3.50 9.18
N ALA A 58 -8.37 3.65 8.79
CA ALA A 58 -9.50 3.12 9.54
C ALA A 58 -9.45 1.58 9.62
N ALA A 59 -9.08 0.91 8.51
CA ALA A 59 -8.88 -0.54 8.49
C ALA A 59 -7.74 -0.98 9.42
N LEU A 60 -6.61 -0.27 9.45
CA LEU A 60 -5.49 -0.52 10.37
C LEU A 60 -5.93 -0.40 11.83
N HIS A 61 -6.59 0.71 12.20
CA HIS A 61 -7.06 0.93 13.56
C HIS A 61 -8.04 -0.17 14.01
N LEU A 62 -9.04 -0.46 13.19
CA LEU A 62 -10.01 -1.53 13.49
C LEU A 62 -9.34 -2.91 13.59
N SER A 63 -8.27 -3.15 12.83
CA SER A 63 -7.50 -4.39 12.91
C SER A 63 -6.84 -4.55 14.26
N LEU A 64 -6.18 -3.51 14.77
CA LEU A 64 -5.53 -3.54 16.08
C LEU A 64 -6.55 -3.73 17.21
N ILE A 65 -7.72 -3.07 17.15
CA ILE A 65 -8.82 -3.30 18.11
C ILE A 65 -9.28 -4.76 18.07
N ALA A 66 -9.49 -5.32 16.86
CA ALA A 66 -9.98 -6.68 16.71
C ALA A 66 -8.97 -7.73 17.20
N LEU A 67 -7.67 -7.46 17.06
CA LEU A 67 -6.57 -8.30 17.58
C LEU A 67 -6.40 -8.16 19.11
N GLY A 68 -7.10 -7.22 19.76
CA GLY A 68 -7.01 -6.98 21.19
C GLY A 68 -5.69 -6.31 21.59
N VAL A 69 -5.18 -5.43 20.75
CA VAL A 69 -4.07 -4.53 21.13
C VAL A 69 -4.63 -3.49 22.09
N GLU A 70 -3.91 -3.21 23.17
CA GLU A 70 -4.34 -2.27 24.21
C GLU A 70 -3.17 -1.44 24.75
N LYS A 71 -3.46 -0.52 25.66
CA LYS A 71 -2.46 0.32 26.32
C LYS A 71 -1.41 -0.55 27.03
N GLY A 72 -0.14 -0.29 26.72
CA GLY A 72 1.01 -1.03 27.29
C GLY A 72 1.54 -2.15 26.38
N ASP A 73 0.78 -2.55 25.36
CA ASP A 73 1.27 -3.46 24.34
C ASP A 73 2.27 -2.78 23.39
N GLU A 74 3.08 -3.58 22.74
CA GLU A 74 4.00 -3.16 21.68
C GLU A 74 3.59 -3.74 20.33
N VAL A 75 3.68 -2.91 19.29
CA VAL A 75 3.44 -3.32 17.90
C VAL A 75 4.66 -3.03 17.06
N ILE A 76 5.23 -4.07 16.45
CA ILE A 76 6.40 -3.94 15.58
C ILE A 76 5.98 -3.45 14.20
N VAL A 77 6.73 -2.45 13.67
CA VAL A 77 6.53 -1.85 12.33
C VAL A 77 7.87 -1.51 11.68
N PRO A 78 8.01 -1.57 10.34
CA PRO A 78 9.20 -1.06 9.68
C PRO A 78 9.23 0.46 9.67
N THR A 79 10.43 1.03 9.57
CA THR A 79 10.59 2.48 9.47
C THR A 79 10.24 3.07 8.10
N TYR A 80 10.40 2.29 7.01
CA TYR A 80 10.24 2.74 5.63
C TYR A 80 8.77 2.64 5.16
N VAL A 81 7.88 3.39 5.82
CA VAL A 81 6.43 3.43 5.57
C VAL A 81 5.84 4.79 5.91
N CYS A 82 4.55 4.99 5.61
CA CYS A 82 3.83 6.20 5.99
C CYS A 82 3.42 6.19 7.47
N THR A 83 3.15 7.37 8.02
CA THR A 83 2.75 7.57 9.44
C THR A 83 1.40 6.96 9.82
N ALA A 84 0.59 6.48 8.87
CA ALA A 84 -0.70 5.86 9.17
C ALA A 84 -0.56 4.66 10.14
N LEU A 85 0.59 3.94 10.07
CA LEU A 85 0.87 2.82 10.95
C LEU A 85 1.11 3.29 12.39
N LEU A 86 1.89 4.37 12.57
CA LEU A 86 2.09 4.99 13.89
C LEU A 86 0.77 5.48 14.48
N ASN A 87 -0.02 6.17 13.67
CA ASN A 87 -1.31 6.72 14.13
C ASN A 87 -2.22 5.60 14.64
N ALA A 88 -2.34 4.49 13.89
CA ALA A 88 -3.16 3.36 14.30
C ALA A 88 -2.71 2.75 15.64
N ILE A 89 -1.38 2.65 15.86
CA ILE A 89 -0.81 2.14 17.11
C ILE A 89 -1.08 3.12 18.28
N TYR A 90 -0.84 4.40 18.07
CA TYR A 90 -1.09 5.41 19.11
C TYR A 90 -2.56 5.57 19.47
N TYR A 91 -3.50 5.36 18.52
CA TYR A 91 -4.93 5.34 18.84
C TYR A 91 -5.30 4.23 19.84
N MET A 92 -4.50 3.15 19.91
CA MET A 92 -4.66 2.07 20.88
C MET A 92 -3.98 2.36 22.24
N GLY A 93 -3.23 3.47 22.36
CA GLY A 93 -2.35 3.70 23.50
C GLY A 93 -1.16 2.73 23.58
N ALA A 94 -0.93 1.96 22.53
CA ALA A 94 0.18 1.03 22.41
C ALA A 94 1.48 1.73 21.97
N ALA A 95 2.61 1.07 22.16
CA ALA A 95 3.92 1.59 21.78
C ALA A 95 4.37 1.01 20.42
N PRO A 96 4.78 1.85 19.44
CA PRO A 96 5.40 1.36 18.24
C PRO A 96 6.85 0.94 18.49
N VAL A 97 7.19 -0.28 18.08
CA VAL A 97 8.58 -0.77 18.05
C VAL A 97 9.04 -0.72 16.59
N VAL A 98 9.83 0.31 16.27
CA VAL A 98 10.27 0.53 14.90
C VAL A 98 11.53 -0.27 14.61
N VAL A 99 11.54 -0.99 13.48
CA VAL A 99 12.67 -1.80 13.01
C VAL A 99 13.11 -1.37 11.62
N ASP A 100 14.34 -1.71 11.24
CA ASP A 100 14.86 -1.43 9.89
C ASP A 100 14.26 -2.40 8.85
N ILE A 101 14.51 -2.09 7.59
CA ILE A 101 14.15 -2.89 6.42
C ILE A 101 15.32 -3.81 6.02
N GLU A 102 15.02 -4.78 5.19
CA GLU A 102 16.04 -5.67 4.61
C GLU A 102 17.08 -4.88 3.80
N LYS A 103 18.33 -5.35 3.84
CA LYS A 103 19.41 -4.74 3.06
C LYS A 103 19.07 -4.79 1.56
N ASN A 104 19.18 -3.64 0.90
CA ASN A 104 18.87 -3.48 -0.53
C ASN A 104 17.43 -3.90 -0.92
N TRP A 105 16.49 -3.80 0.01
CA TRP A 105 15.08 -4.09 -0.22
C TRP A 105 14.19 -3.05 0.47
N PHE A 106 12.87 -3.17 0.33
CA PHE A 106 11.93 -2.14 0.77
C PHE A 106 11.07 -2.56 1.97
N THR A 107 11.13 -3.83 2.35
CA THR A 107 10.21 -4.42 3.33
C THR A 107 10.90 -4.74 4.65
N ILE A 108 10.11 -4.92 5.68
CA ILE A 108 10.56 -5.20 7.05
C ILE A 108 11.53 -6.39 7.11
N ASP A 109 12.63 -6.27 7.85
CA ASP A 109 13.61 -7.33 8.02
C ASP A 109 13.17 -8.30 9.14
N PRO A 110 12.97 -9.60 8.85
CA PRO A 110 12.68 -10.60 9.87
C PRO A 110 13.76 -10.72 10.95
N LEU A 111 15.02 -10.45 10.63
CA LEU A 111 16.12 -10.48 11.59
C LEU A 111 16.00 -9.32 12.60
N GLU A 112 15.65 -8.13 12.13
CA GLU A 112 15.41 -6.98 13.01
C GLU A 112 14.17 -7.17 13.89
N ILE A 113 13.10 -7.80 13.36
CA ILE A 113 11.94 -8.20 14.15
C ILE A 113 12.38 -9.10 15.31
N LYS A 114 13.16 -10.16 15.01
CA LYS A 114 13.63 -11.14 16.02
C LYS A 114 14.37 -10.49 17.18
N LYS A 115 15.17 -9.46 16.92
CA LYS A 115 15.93 -8.72 17.95
C LYS A 115 15.03 -7.92 18.91
N LYS A 116 13.82 -7.54 18.48
CA LYS A 116 12.94 -6.63 19.22
C LYS A 116 11.75 -7.32 19.88
N ILE A 117 11.48 -8.58 19.57
CA ILE A 117 10.40 -9.35 20.20
C ILE A 117 10.66 -9.49 21.71
N ASN A 118 9.65 -9.17 22.50
CA ASN A 118 9.65 -9.33 23.95
C ASN A 118 8.25 -9.65 24.48
N LYS A 119 8.08 -9.75 25.80
CA LYS A 119 6.81 -10.13 26.44
C LYS A 119 5.65 -9.16 26.21
N LYS A 120 5.94 -7.89 25.83
CA LYS A 120 4.93 -6.87 25.51
C LYS A 120 4.53 -6.87 24.02
N THR A 121 5.30 -7.57 23.17
CA THR A 121 5.04 -7.61 21.74
C THR A 121 3.74 -8.33 21.45
N LYS A 122 2.71 -7.61 21.04
CA LYS A 122 1.37 -8.11 20.77
C LYS A 122 1.14 -8.46 19.32
N ALA A 123 1.61 -7.61 18.38
CA ALA A 123 1.38 -7.78 16.97
C ALA A 123 2.54 -7.23 16.14
N ILE A 124 2.57 -7.64 14.87
CA ILE A 124 3.46 -7.08 13.83
C ILE A 124 2.58 -6.57 12.70
N ILE A 125 2.80 -5.32 12.26
CA ILE A 125 2.24 -4.84 11.00
C ILE A 125 3.28 -5.09 9.90
N VAL A 126 2.90 -5.88 8.90
CA VAL A 126 3.78 -6.31 7.80
C VAL A 126 3.32 -5.67 6.49
N PRO A 127 3.85 -4.51 6.13
CA PRO A 127 3.50 -3.88 4.86
C PRO A 127 4.31 -4.48 3.70
N HIS A 128 3.61 -4.74 2.60
CA HIS A 128 4.22 -5.06 1.30
C HIS A 128 4.49 -3.75 0.57
N VAL A 129 5.60 -3.11 0.92
CA VAL A 129 5.91 -1.73 0.52
C VAL A 129 6.16 -1.63 -0.99
N LEU A 130 5.63 -0.59 -1.62
CA LEU A 130 5.78 -0.29 -3.06
C LEU A 130 5.29 -1.40 -4.02
N GLY A 131 4.52 -2.37 -3.50
CA GLY A 131 4.05 -3.54 -4.25
C GLY A 131 5.01 -4.74 -4.19
N PHE A 132 6.10 -4.64 -3.44
CA PHE A 132 7.06 -5.73 -3.22
C PHE A 132 6.69 -6.55 -1.99
N PRO A 133 6.69 -7.89 -2.08
CA PRO A 133 6.32 -8.75 -0.97
C PRO A 133 7.38 -8.74 0.14
N ALA A 134 6.94 -8.68 1.39
CA ALA A 134 7.77 -9.01 2.55
C ALA A 134 7.91 -10.53 2.69
N LYS A 135 8.93 -11.00 3.39
CA LYS A 135 9.14 -12.42 3.72
C LYS A 135 8.17 -12.88 4.82
N ILE A 136 6.89 -12.80 4.51
CA ILE A 136 5.83 -12.99 5.51
C ILE A 136 5.76 -14.41 6.08
N ASP A 137 6.22 -15.42 5.34
CA ASP A 137 6.33 -16.79 5.82
C ASP A 137 7.43 -16.97 6.87
N GLU A 138 8.52 -16.19 6.79
CA GLU A 138 9.54 -16.14 7.84
C GLU A 138 9.01 -15.42 9.09
N ILE A 139 8.30 -14.31 8.91
CA ILE A 139 7.69 -13.54 10.02
C ILE A 139 6.65 -14.38 10.77
N LYS A 140 5.87 -15.19 10.07
CA LYS A 140 4.89 -16.10 10.70
C LYS A 140 5.52 -17.12 11.66
N LYS A 141 6.79 -17.44 11.51
CA LYS A 141 7.49 -18.34 12.44
C LYS A 141 7.60 -17.78 13.86
N PHE A 142 7.47 -16.47 14.03
CA PHE A 142 7.48 -15.84 15.37
C PHE A 142 6.19 -16.09 16.17
N LYS A 143 5.11 -16.61 15.54
CA LYS A 143 3.82 -16.94 16.17
C LYS A 143 3.14 -15.74 16.85
N LEU A 144 3.42 -14.53 16.40
CA LEU A 144 2.74 -13.29 16.81
C LEU A 144 1.58 -12.98 15.87
N LEU A 145 0.64 -12.17 16.34
CA LEU A 145 -0.48 -11.69 15.52
C LEU A 145 0.03 -10.78 14.39
N ILE A 146 -0.48 -10.96 13.18
CA ILE A 146 -0.03 -10.24 11.99
C ILE A 146 -1.16 -9.45 11.38
N VAL A 147 -0.96 -8.13 11.27
CA VAL A 147 -1.70 -7.29 10.32
C VAL A 147 -0.90 -7.23 9.03
N GLU A 148 -1.40 -7.88 7.99
CA GLU A 148 -0.81 -7.83 6.65
C GLU A 148 -1.28 -6.56 5.94
N ASP A 149 -0.37 -5.60 5.73
CA ASP A 149 -0.72 -4.34 5.08
C ASP A 149 -0.48 -4.42 3.57
N CYS A 150 -1.57 -4.60 2.85
CA CYS A 150 -1.63 -4.67 1.39
C CYS A 150 -2.05 -3.34 0.74
N ALA A 151 -1.84 -2.19 1.39
CA ALA A 151 -2.19 -0.88 0.83
C ALA A 151 -1.51 -0.57 -0.52
N HIS A 152 -0.41 -1.24 -0.85
CA HIS A 152 0.33 -1.10 -2.13
C HIS A 152 0.31 -2.38 -2.97
N SER A 153 -0.25 -3.48 -2.49
CA SER A 153 0.05 -4.81 -3.02
C SER A 153 -1.16 -5.64 -3.45
N LEU A 154 -2.36 -5.03 -3.54
CA LEU A 154 -3.51 -5.71 -4.15
C LEU A 154 -3.12 -6.22 -5.56
N GLY A 155 -3.32 -7.51 -5.80
CA GLY A 155 -2.97 -8.18 -7.05
C GLY A 155 -1.53 -8.68 -7.14
N GLY A 156 -0.72 -8.50 -6.09
CA GLY A 156 0.57 -9.15 -5.97
C GLY A 156 0.45 -10.57 -5.42
N PHE A 157 1.49 -11.37 -5.64
CA PHE A 157 1.60 -12.76 -5.16
C PHE A 157 2.93 -12.97 -4.45
N TYR A 158 2.92 -13.85 -3.48
CA TYR A 158 4.12 -14.33 -2.81
C TYR A 158 4.09 -15.86 -2.74
N LYS A 159 5.11 -16.53 -3.30
CA LYS A 159 5.19 -18.00 -3.35
C LYS A 159 3.89 -18.66 -3.85
N GLY A 160 3.32 -18.10 -4.94
CA GLY A 160 2.10 -18.62 -5.59
C GLY A 160 0.78 -18.34 -4.87
N LYS A 161 0.79 -17.60 -3.75
CA LYS A 161 -0.42 -17.20 -3.02
C LYS A 161 -0.65 -15.69 -3.14
N PRO A 162 -1.89 -15.22 -3.24
CA PRO A 162 -2.17 -13.79 -3.31
C PRO A 162 -1.75 -13.10 -2.02
N LEU A 163 -1.10 -11.93 -2.16
CA LEU A 163 -0.89 -11.02 -1.04
C LEU A 163 -2.25 -10.59 -0.49
N GLY A 164 -2.38 -10.63 0.82
CA GLY A 164 -3.66 -10.47 1.51
C GLY A 164 -4.25 -11.76 2.07
N SER A 165 -3.56 -12.90 1.87
CA SER A 165 -4.00 -14.21 2.37
C SER A 165 -3.17 -14.77 3.54
N PHE A 166 -2.19 -14.01 4.04
CA PHE A 166 -1.21 -14.53 5.01
C PHE A 166 -1.46 -14.07 6.45
N GLY A 167 -1.95 -12.84 6.65
CA GLY A 167 -2.15 -12.25 7.97
C GLY A 167 -3.36 -12.81 8.73
N ASP A 168 -3.41 -12.58 10.03
CA ASP A 168 -4.63 -12.79 10.84
C ASP A 168 -5.72 -11.83 10.40
N ILE A 169 -5.32 -10.60 10.10
CA ILE A 169 -6.12 -9.58 9.44
C ILE A 169 -5.29 -8.94 8.33
N THR A 170 -5.89 -8.74 7.17
CA THR A 170 -5.29 -8.01 6.06
C THR A 170 -6.01 -6.70 5.84
N ILE A 171 -5.26 -5.65 5.49
CA ILE A 171 -5.86 -4.36 5.11
C ILE A 171 -5.48 -3.97 3.69
N PHE A 172 -6.39 -3.27 3.03
CA PHE A 172 -6.20 -2.62 1.74
C PHE A 172 -6.56 -1.14 1.82
N SER A 173 -5.95 -0.35 0.95
CA SER A 173 -6.27 1.07 0.78
C SER A 173 -6.74 1.32 -0.64
N PHE A 174 -7.79 2.13 -0.77
CA PHE A 174 -8.34 2.58 -2.04
C PHE A 174 -8.23 4.11 -2.18
N TYR A 175 -7.17 4.69 -1.61
CA TYR A 175 -6.84 6.09 -1.80
C TYR A 175 -6.55 6.39 -3.28
N ALA A 176 -6.69 7.65 -3.70
CA ALA A 176 -6.58 8.09 -5.09
C ALA A 176 -5.35 7.57 -5.86
N THR A 177 -4.23 7.34 -5.17
CA THR A 177 -2.97 6.88 -5.80
C THR A 177 -2.79 5.36 -5.83
N LYS A 178 -3.73 4.59 -5.29
CA LYS A 178 -3.60 3.12 -5.17
C LYS A 178 -3.89 2.41 -6.50
N VAL A 179 -3.66 1.10 -6.53
CA VAL A 179 -3.86 0.26 -7.73
C VAL A 179 -5.28 0.37 -8.27
N ILE A 180 -6.26 0.29 -7.37
CA ILE A 180 -7.64 0.68 -7.60
C ILE A 180 -8.01 1.78 -6.61
N THR A 181 -8.92 2.65 -6.99
CA THR A 181 -9.32 3.78 -6.14
C THR A 181 -10.82 3.87 -5.94
N THR A 182 -11.23 4.43 -4.82
CA THR A 182 -12.57 4.91 -4.52
C THR A 182 -12.56 6.40 -4.13
N GLY A 183 -11.45 7.12 -4.48
CA GLY A 183 -11.11 8.43 -3.93
C GLY A 183 -10.50 8.29 -2.53
N HIS A 184 -11.30 7.98 -1.56
CA HIS A 184 -10.93 7.50 -0.23
C HIS A 184 -11.64 6.18 0.04
N GLY A 185 -10.96 5.26 0.70
CA GLY A 185 -11.52 3.97 1.07
C GLY A 185 -10.47 2.99 1.56
N GLY A 186 -10.93 1.93 2.14
CA GLY A 186 -10.12 0.81 2.61
C GLY A 186 -10.95 -0.47 2.72
N MET A 187 -10.27 -1.55 3.04
CA MET A 187 -10.89 -2.84 3.26
C MET A 187 -10.12 -3.60 4.33
N LEU A 188 -10.83 -4.28 5.19
CA LEU A 188 -10.27 -5.27 6.10
C LEU A 188 -10.76 -6.64 5.66
N VAL A 189 -9.85 -7.62 5.57
CA VAL A 189 -10.16 -9.02 5.25
C VAL A 189 -9.60 -9.92 6.35
N THR A 190 -10.37 -10.95 6.74
CA THR A 190 -9.92 -11.93 7.73
C THR A 190 -10.60 -13.28 7.52
N ASN A 191 -9.96 -14.34 7.97
CA ASN A 191 -10.54 -15.68 8.05
C ASN A 191 -11.22 -15.97 9.39
N ASN A 192 -11.03 -15.10 10.37
CA ASN A 192 -11.54 -15.26 11.74
C ASN A 192 -12.90 -14.57 11.91
N ARG A 193 -13.96 -15.38 12.19
CA ARG A 193 -15.31 -14.88 12.40
C ARG A 193 -15.44 -13.94 13.62
N LYS A 194 -14.62 -14.15 14.66
CA LYS A 194 -14.62 -13.27 15.85
C LYS A 194 -14.14 -11.86 15.49
N TYR A 195 -13.01 -11.74 14.77
CA TYR A 195 -12.49 -10.44 14.32
C TYR A 195 -13.49 -9.73 13.39
N TYR A 196 -14.07 -10.45 12.43
CA TYR A 196 -15.12 -9.90 11.56
C TYR A 196 -16.30 -9.33 12.34
N LYS A 197 -16.83 -10.08 13.33
CA LYS A 197 -17.94 -9.61 14.15
C LYS A 197 -17.60 -8.35 14.96
N ILE A 198 -16.39 -8.30 15.54
CA ILE A 198 -15.90 -7.13 16.27
C ILE A 198 -15.87 -5.90 15.35
N VAL A 199 -15.24 -6.01 14.18
CA VAL A 199 -15.11 -4.91 13.21
C VAL A 199 -16.47 -4.45 12.70
N ARG A 200 -17.37 -5.39 12.37
CA ARG A 200 -18.74 -5.06 11.94
C ARG A 200 -19.53 -4.31 13.00
N ASP A 201 -19.39 -4.66 14.26
CA ASP A 201 -20.03 -3.93 15.34
C ASP A 201 -19.44 -2.53 15.52
N LEU A 202 -18.11 -2.40 15.45
CA LEU A 202 -17.39 -1.14 15.65
C LEU A 202 -17.70 -0.06 14.61
N ILE A 203 -18.03 -0.43 13.36
CA ILE A 203 -18.36 0.54 12.31
C ILE A 203 -19.85 0.91 12.27
N HIS A 204 -20.70 0.26 13.05
CA HIS A 204 -22.12 0.56 13.17
C HIS A 204 -22.40 1.25 14.51
N TYR A 205 -22.14 2.54 14.58
CA TYR A 205 -22.18 3.30 15.83
C TYR A 205 -23.58 3.67 16.31
N ASP A 206 -24.57 3.71 15.42
CA ASP A 206 -25.95 4.11 15.74
C ASP A 206 -26.91 2.92 15.88
N ARG A 207 -28.07 3.15 16.54
CA ARG A 207 -29.17 2.17 16.75
C ARG A 207 -28.71 0.87 17.42
N ARG A 208 -27.84 1.00 18.44
CA ARG A 208 -27.35 -0.11 19.24
C ARG A 208 -27.99 -0.18 20.62
N LYS A 209 -28.29 -1.38 21.11
CA LYS A 209 -28.87 -1.57 22.45
C LYS A 209 -27.89 -1.29 23.59
N ASN A 210 -26.60 -1.32 23.33
CA ASN A 210 -25.54 -1.08 24.31
C ASN A 210 -24.60 0.03 23.87
N TYR A 211 -24.07 0.76 24.84
CA TYR A 211 -23.03 1.75 24.57
C TYR A 211 -21.65 1.09 24.59
N ARG A 212 -20.85 1.40 23.57
CA ARG A 212 -19.39 1.27 23.51
C ARG A 212 -18.86 2.26 22.48
N VAL A 213 -17.58 2.58 22.56
CA VAL A 213 -16.96 3.42 21.52
C VAL A 213 -17.04 2.69 20.17
N ARG A 214 -17.63 3.35 19.20
CA ARG A 214 -17.76 2.91 17.81
C ARG A 214 -17.38 4.05 16.88
N TYR A 215 -17.09 3.75 15.64
CA TYR A 215 -16.44 4.66 14.71
C TYR A 215 -17.27 4.86 13.44
N ASN A 216 -17.31 6.09 12.92
CA ASN A 216 -17.89 6.40 11.62
C ASN A 216 -16.86 6.09 10.51
N TYR A 217 -16.52 4.81 10.35
CA TYR A 217 -15.51 4.35 9.41
C TYR A 217 -16.08 3.58 8.23
N GLN A 218 -17.31 3.85 7.86
CA GLN A 218 -18.00 3.18 6.76
C GLN A 218 -17.58 3.75 5.39
N LEU A 219 -17.48 2.89 4.38
CA LEU A 219 -17.34 3.28 2.97
C LEU A 219 -18.73 3.52 2.38
N THR A 220 -18.95 4.65 1.76
CA THR A 220 -20.23 4.98 1.10
C THR A 220 -20.45 4.15 -0.16
N ASP A 221 -21.73 3.92 -0.54
CA ASP A 221 -22.05 3.12 -1.72
C ASP A 221 -21.58 3.76 -3.03
N PHE A 222 -21.59 5.09 -3.16
CA PHE A 222 -21.09 5.74 -4.37
C PHE A 222 -19.56 5.60 -4.53
N ALA A 223 -18.81 5.63 -3.42
CA ALA A 223 -17.37 5.35 -3.45
C ALA A 223 -17.10 3.87 -3.78
N ALA A 224 -17.88 2.96 -3.20
CA ALA A 224 -17.79 1.54 -3.52
C ALA A 224 -18.14 1.23 -4.97
N ALA A 225 -19.07 1.97 -5.59
CA ALA A 225 -19.41 1.83 -7.00
C ALA A 225 -18.21 2.11 -7.92
N ILE A 226 -17.41 3.13 -7.61
CA ILE A 226 -16.13 3.39 -8.30
C ILE A 226 -15.21 2.17 -8.14
N GLY A 227 -15.03 1.69 -6.90
CA GLY A 227 -14.18 0.54 -6.60
C GLY A 227 -14.59 -0.73 -7.35
N ASN A 228 -15.88 -0.99 -7.51
CA ASN A 228 -16.40 -2.13 -8.25
C ASN A 228 -16.06 -2.05 -9.76
N VAL A 229 -16.12 -0.88 -10.37
CA VAL A 229 -15.70 -0.68 -11.77
C VAL A 229 -14.19 -0.88 -11.90
N GLN A 230 -13.42 -0.27 -11.02
CA GLN A 230 -11.95 -0.42 -10.99
C GLN A 230 -11.55 -1.90 -10.83
N PHE A 231 -12.21 -2.61 -9.91
CA PHE A 231 -11.92 -4.01 -9.67
C PHE A 231 -12.26 -4.90 -10.87
N LYS A 232 -13.38 -4.65 -11.56
CA LYS A 232 -13.78 -5.42 -12.75
C LYS A 232 -12.71 -5.41 -13.84
N ARG A 233 -11.91 -4.35 -13.94
CA ARG A 233 -10.84 -4.19 -14.95
C ARG A 233 -9.42 -4.29 -14.37
N ILE A 234 -9.27 -4.85 -13.16
CA ILE A 234 -7.99 -4.87 -12.44
C ILE A 234 -6.86 -5.52 -13.27
N ASP A 235 -7.15 -6.60 -14.00
CA ASP A 235 -6.17 -7.27 -14.85
C ASP A 235 -5.66 -6.38 -15.99
N ASN A 236 -6.53 -5.55 -16.55
CA ASN A 236 -6.14 -4.57 -17.59
C ASN A 236 -5.25 -3.47 -16.99
N LEU A 237 -5.53 -3.04 -15.76
CA LEU A 237 -4.67 -2.09 -15.05
C LEU A 237 -3.26 -2.67 -14.82
N PHE A 238 -3.17 -3.95 -14.44
CA PHE A 238 -1.87 -4.63 -14.29
C PHE A 238 -1.16 -4.85 -15.63
N LYS A 239 -1.89 -5.25 -16.68
CA LYS A 239 -1.31 -5.38 -18.03
C LYS A 239 -0.66 -4.08 -18.49
N LYS A 240 -1.35 -2.95 -18.30
CA LYS A 240 -0.81 -1.64 -18.69
C LYS A 240 0.40 -1.22 -17.87
N ARG A 241 0.44 -1.50 -16.56
CA ARG A 241 1.62 -1.26 -15.72
C ARG A 241 2.81 -2.12 -16.15
N ARG A 242 2.61 -3.40 -16.44
CA ARG A 242 3.66 -4.28 -16.97
C ARG A 242 4.17 -3.79 -18.32
N TYR A 243 3.27 -3.40 -19.21
CA TYR A 243 3.63 -2.82 -20.51
C TYR A 243 4.53 -1.58 -20.35
N ILE A 244 4.20 -0.67 -19.43
CA ILE A 244 5.05 0.50 -19.17
C ILE A 244 6.41 0.07 -18.62
N ALA A 245 6.44 -0.87 -17.67
CA ALA A 245 7.69 -1.41 -17.15
C ALA A 245 8.57 -2.02 -18.24
N SER A 246 7.99 -2.78 -19.19
CA SER A 246 8.73 -3.39 -20.31
C SER A 246 9.41 -2.37 -21.24
N LYS A 247 8.94 -1.11 -21.23
CA LYS A 247 9.59 -0.03 -21.98
C LYS A 247 10.79 0.59 -21.25
N TYR A 248 10.81 0.51 -19.90
CA TYR A 248 11.91 1.05 -19.09
C TYR A 248 13.04 0.04 -18.90
N ILE A 249 12.71 -1.22 -18.71
CA ILE A 249 13.67 -2.29 -18.36
C ILE A 249 14.86 -2.34 -19.33
N PRO A 250 14.70 -2.43 -20.66
CA PRO A 250 15.84 -2.54 -21.57
C PRO A 250 16.80 -1.35 -21.50
N ILE A 251 16.27 -0.14 -21.27
CA ILE A 251 17.10 1.07 -21.17
C ILE A 251 17.99 1.02 -19.92
N LEU A 252 17.43 0.49 -18.82
CA LEU A 252 18.10 0.44 -17.51
C LEU A 252 19.04 -0.77 -17.39
N GLU A 253 18.80 -1.86 -18.12
CA GLU A 253 19.70 -3.01 -18.18
C GLU A 253 21.05 -2.69 -18.82
N GLU A 254 21.09 -1.70 -19.71
CA GLU A 254 22.32 -1.18 -20.32
C GLU A 254 23.18 -0.39 -19.32
N GLN A 255 22.61 0.00 -18.16
CA GLN A 255 23.27 0.89 -17.19
C GLN A 255 23.88 0.09 -16.03
N LYS A 256 25.18 -0.15 -16.06
CA LYS A 256 25.90 -0.99 -15.07
C LYS A 256 25.86 -0.45 -13.65
N GLU A 257 25.75 0.86 -13.47
CA GLU A 257 25.76 1.52 -12.15
C GLU A 257 24.37 1.73 -11.55
N ILE A 258 23.33 1.30 -12.27
CA ILE A 258 21.93 1.51 -11.86
C ILE A 258 21.30 0.20 -11.41
N GLU A 259 20.77 0.19 -10.21
CA GLU A 259 19.86 -0.85 -9.76
C GLU A 259 18.41 -0.37 -9.98
N PHE A 260 17.50 -1.28 -10.34
CA PHE A 260 16.10 -0.94 -10.54
C PHE A 260 15.18 -2.11 -10.21
N TRP A 261 13.93 -1.83 -9.91
CA TRP A 261 12.89 -2.82 -9.64
C TRP A 261 11.56 -2.40 -10.26
N PRO A 262 10.82 -3.36 -10.85
CA PRO A 262 11.14 -4.77 -11.00
C PRO A 262 12.23 -5.01 -12.06
N LYS A 263 13.04 -6.06 -11.90
CA LYS A 263 14.12 -6.44 -12.85
C LYS A 263 13.60 -7.05 -14.15
N LYS A 264 12.36 -7.54 -14.16
CA LYS A 264 11.70 -8.17 -15.31
C LYS A 264 10.19 -7.98 -15.21
N GLU A 265 9.49 -8.28 -16.28
CA GLU A 265 8.04 -8.42 -16.24
C GLU A 265 7.66 -9.60 -15.35
N ASP A 266 7.38 -9.32 -14.08
CA ASP A 266 6.94 -10.34 -13.12
C ASP A 266 5.43 -10.26 -12.92
N LYS A 267 4.70 -11.31 -13.30
CA LYS A 267 3.26 -11.42 -13.11
C LYS A 267 2.86 -11.55 -11.63
N ASN A 268 3.81 -11.90 -10.75
CA ASN A 268 3.58 -11.94 -9.32
C ASN A 268 3.61 -10.55 -8.68
N LEU A 269 4.11 -9.53 -9.38
CA LEU A 269 4.08 -8.14 -8.93
C LEU A 269 2.93 -7.38 -9.58
N ASN A 270 2.30 -6.50 -8.81
CA ASN A 270 1.27 -5.59 -9.33
C ASN A 270 1.85 -4.35 -10.02
N HIS A 271 3.17 -4.22 -10.03
CA HIS A 271 3.90 -3.06 -10.59
C HIS A 271 3.36 -1.71 -10.07
N TYR A 272 3.07 -1.63 -8.77
CA TYR A 272 2.56 -0.41 -8.15
C TYR A 272 3.55 0.76 -8.31
N ARG A 273 4.85 0.47 -8.19
CA ARG A 273 5.95 1.42 -8.42
C ARG A 273 7.03 0.81 -9.31
N PHE A 274 7.70 1.68 -10.07
CA PHE A 274 8.95 1.36 -10.76
C PHE A 274 10.07 2.19 -10.12
N ILE A 275 11.03 1.53 -9.51
CA ILE A 275 12.07 2.15 -8.69
C ILE A 275 13.41 2.07 -9.39
N ILE A 276 14.15 3.19 -9.40
CA ILE A 276 15.55 3.26 -9.78
C ILE A 276 16.36 3.60 -8.53
N LYS A 277 17.49 2.94 -8.33
CA LYS A 277 18.45 3.23 -7.26
C LYS A 277 19.75 3.69 -7.85
N PHE A 278 20.24 4.80 -7.37
CA PHE A 278 21.49 5.45 -7.75
C PHE A 278 22.56 5.18 -6.70
N LYS A 279 23.83 5.41 -7.08
CA LYS A 279 24.98 5.25 -6.20
C LYS A 279 24.88 6.15 -4.95
N ASP A 280 24.43 7.38 -5.12
CA ASP A 280 24.31 8.35 -4.03
C ASP A 280 23.16 9.35 -4.24
N LYS A 281 22.92 10.14 -3.20
CA LYS A 281 21.84 11.14 -3.16
C LYS A 281 22.06 12.25 -4.20
N LYS A 282 23.31 12.69 -4.44
CA LYS A 282 23.59 13.81 -5.37
C LYS A 282 23.21 13.43 -6.80
N ILE A 283 23.60 12.24 -7.21
CA ILE A 283 23.27 11.70 -8.55
C ILE A 283 21.75 11.54 -8.67
N ARG A 284 21.06 10.97 -7.66
CA ARG A 284 19.62 10.82 -7.63
C ARG A 284 18.90 12.17 -7.75
N ASP A 285 19.32 13.18 -6.98
CA ASP A 285 18.70 14.50 -6.97
C ASP A 285 18.92 15.24 -8.29
N SER A 286 20.13 15.15 -8.87
CA SER A 286 20.43 15.67 -10.21
C SER A 286 19.55 15.02 -11.29
N PHE A 287 19.43 13.72 -11.26
CA PHE A 287 18.59 12.96 -12.20
C PHE A 287 17.11 13.35 -12.06
N LYS A 288 16.60 13.45 -10.84
CA LYS A 288 15.24 13.94 -10.54
C LYS A 288 15.00 15.33 -11.12
N LEU A 289 15.96 16.25 -10.93
CA LEU A 289 15.88 17.61 -11.45
C LEU A 289 15.88 17.64 -12.98
N ASN A 290 16.72 16.83 -13.63
CA ASN A 290 16.79 16.74 -15.07
C ASN A 290 15.50 16.19 -15.71
N LEU A 291 14.83 15.21 -15.06
CA LEU A 291 13.50 14.75 -15.45
C LEU A 291 12.46 15.85 -15.28
N ALA A 292 12.48 16.57 -14.16
CA ALA A 292 11.54 17.66 -13.90
C ALA A 292 11.67 18.81 -14.92
N LYS A 293 12.90 19.21 -15.30
CA LYS A 293 13.15 20.20 -16.38
C LYS A 293 12.56 19.78 -17.72
N ARG A 294 12.33 18.48 -17.96
CA ARG A 294 11.71 17.92 -19.15
C ARG A 294 10.22 17.60 -18.97
N GLY A 295 9.62 18.13 -17.90
CA GLY A 295 8.20 17.98 -17.61
C GLY A 295 7.80 16.60 -17.06
N ILE A 296 8.75 15.77 -16.62
CA ILE A 296 8.47 14.44 -16.07
C ILE A 296 8.56 14.50 -14.53
N SER A 297 7.42 14.33 -13.88
CA SER A 297 7.33 14.29 -12.41
C SER A 297 7.73 12.92 -11.87
N THR A 298 8.65 12.90 -10.91
CA THR A 298 9.09 11.70 -10.20
C THR A 298 9.03 11.94 -8.70
N VAL A 299 8.99 10.88 -7.89
CA VAL A 299 8.95 10.99 -6.43
C VAL A 299 10.00 10.11 -5.76
N ILE A 300 10.49 10.55 -4.64
CA ILE A 300 11.22 9.68 -3.70
C ILE A 300 10.15 8.88 -2.97
N PRO A 301 10.17 7.54 -3.01
CA PRO A 301 9.07 6.72 -2.52
C PRO A 301 8.70 6.97 -1.05
N VAL A 302 9.71 7.10 -0.19
CA VAL A 302 9.62 7.57 1.21
C VAL A 302 10.80 8.50 1.44
N GLU A 303 10.51 9.78 1.66
CA GLU A 303 11.53 10.80 1.94
C GLU A 303 12.19 10.57 3.31
N ASN A 304 13.45 10.97 3.48
CA ASN A 304 14.16 10.77 4.75
C ASN A 304 13.40 11.29 5.97
N TYR A 305 12.78 12.47 5.86
CA TYR A 305 12.01 13.05 6.97
C TYR A 305 10.74 12.26 7.28
N GLN A 306 10.25 11.42 6.35
CA GLN A 306 9.06 10.57 6.51
C GLN A 306 9.36 9.22 7.16
N LEU A 307 10.62 8.84 7.30
CA LEU A 307 11.00 7.60 7.97
C LEU A 307 10.51 7.62 9.43
N LEU A 308 9.85 6.57 9.89
CA LEU A 308 9.19 6.58 11.20
C LEU A 308 10.17 6.84 12.35
N HIS A 309 11.39 6.31 12.28
CA HIS A 309 12.40 6.56 13.30
C HIS A 309 12.80 8.05 13.40
N ARG A 310 12.68 8.81 12.30
CA ARG A 310 12.93 10.26 12.29
C ARG A 310 11.86 11.02 13.08
N TYR A 311 10.58 10.70 12.85
CA TYR A 311 9.47 11.27 13.63
C TYR A 311 9.60 10.96 15.12
N LEU A 312 10.06 9.74 15.45
CA LEU A 312 10.26 9.30 16.83
C LEU A 312 11.62 9.68 17.43
N ARG A 313 12.47 10.41 16.70
CA ARG A 313 13.80 10.84 17.11
C ARG A 313 14.70 9.68 17.56
N LEU A 314 14.54 8.50 16.96
CA LEU A 314 15.42 7.36 17.20
C LEU A 314 16.75 7.51 16.45
N PRO A 315 17.86 6.90 16.95
CA PRO A 315 19.17 7.04 16.34
C PRO A 315 19.21 6.52 14.89
N LYS A 316 19.68 7.34 13.95
CA LYS A 316 19.79 6.99 12.51
C LYS A 316 20.65 5.75 12.26
N LYS A 317 21.70 5.57 13.08
CA LYS A 317 22.62 4.43 12.97
C LYS A 317 21.93 3.06 13.12
N ASP A 318 20.75 3.02 13.74
CA ASP A 318 19.99 1.81 13.94
C ASP A 318 19.12 1.45 12.73
N PHE A 319 19.07 2.33 11.70
CA PHE A 319 18.24 2.18 10.50
C PHE A 319 19.03 2.43 9.20
N PRO A 320 20.24 1.85 9.04
CA PRO A 320 21.13 2.17 7.91
C PRO A 320 20.53 1.79 6.55
N ASN A 321 19.73 0.72 6.47
CA ASN A 321 19.14 0.26 5.22
C ASN A 321 18.05 1.23 4.73
N ALA A 322 17.13 1.63 5.60
CA ALA A 322 16.08 2.57 5.26
C ALA A 322 16.64 3.96 4.89
N GLU A 323 17.65 4.45 5.62
CA GLU A 323 18.35 5.69 5.29
C GLU A 323 19.02 5.59 3.91
N GLY A 324 19.72 4.49 3.62
CA GLY A 324 20.38 4.26 2.34
C GLY A 324 19.36 4.24 1.18
N ILE A 325 18.29 3.48 1.31
CA ILE A 325 17.22 3.35 0.28
C ILE A 325 16.52 4.70 0.06
N SER A 326 16.18 5.42 1.14
CA SER A 326 15.55 6.74 1.03
C SER A 326 16.45 7.77 0.32
N ASN A 327 17.75 7.72 0.57
CA ASN A 327 18.71 8.62 -0.06
C ASN A 327 18.95 8.34 -1.55
N THR A 328 18.84 7.09 -1.98
CA THR A 328 19.32 6.67 -3.29
C THR A 328 18.24 6.32 -4.29
N THR A 329 16.98 6.17 -3.87
CA THR A 329 15.91 5.71 -4.75
C THR A 329 15.04 6.82 -5.32
N LEU A 330 14.52 6.58 -6.52
CA LEU A 330 13.57 7.42 -7.24
C LEU A 330 12.52 6.54 -7.91
N ALA A 331 11.25 6.93 -7.85
CA ALA A 331 10.17 6.24 -8.55
C ALA A 331 9.79 6.96 -9.85
N LEU A 332 9.75 6.22 -10.95
CA LEU A 332 9.26 6.69 -12.24
C LEU A 332 7.74 6.60 -12.34
N PRO A 333 7.11 7.40 -13.23
CA PRO A 333 5.69 7.23 -13.54
C PRO A 333 5.38 5.84 -14.07
N ILE A 334 4.38 5.15 -13.51
CA ILE A 334 3.96 3.81 -13.95
C ILE A 334 2.45 3.61 -13.76
N HIS A 335 1.64 4.60 -14.02
CA HIS A 335 0.18 4.52 -13.86
C HIS A 335 -0.54 4.24 -15.18
N PRO A 336 -1.71 3.56 -15.15
CA PRO A 336 -2.43 3.16 -16.37
C PRO A 336 -2.95 4.30 -17.23
N SER A 337 -3.00 5.54 -16.71
CA SER A 337 -3.44 6.74 -17.46
C SER A 337 -2.34 7.30 -18.36
N LEU A 338 -1.11 6.80 -18.34
CA LEU A 338 -0.06 7.23 -19.27
C LEU A 338 -0.45 6.88 -20.70
N THR A 339 -0.37 7.90 -21.59
CA THR A 339 -0.54 7.74 -23.02
C THR A 339 0.74 7.21 -23.68
N GLU A 340 0.66 6.67 -24.90
CA GLU A 340 1.83 6.20 -25.64
C GLU A 340 2.86 7.33 -25.88
N ASN A 341 2.37 8.55 -26.13
CA ASN A 341 3.24 9.73 -26.31
C ASN A 341 3.99 10.08 -25.01
N GLU A 342 3.32 10.01 -23.85
CA GLU A 342 3.97 10.23 -22.55
C GLU A 342 5.00 9.13 -22.24
N ILE A 343 4.68 7.87 -22.51
CA ILE A 343 5.60 6.73 -22.36
C ILE A 343 6.82 6.92 -23.29
N SER A 344 6.60 7.28 -24.53
CA SER A 344 7.67 7.59 -25.51
C SER A 344 8.55 8.75 -25.03
N THR A 345 7.95 9.81 -24.49
CA THR A 345 8.70 10.95 -23.94
C THR A 345 9.57 10.53 -22.77
N ILE A 346 9.04 9.74 -21.82
CA ILE A 346 9.81 9.23 -20.69
C ILE A 346 10.98 8.38 -21.19
N THR A 347 10.74 7.41 -22.08
CA THR A 347 11.78 6.48 -22.56
C THR A 347 12.88 7.20 -23.34
N LYS A 348 12.54 8.16 -24.22
CA LYS A 348 13.52 9.00 -24.91
C LYS A 348 14.35 9.83 -23.94
N THR A 349 13.69 10.37 -22.91
CA THR A 349 14.38 11.16 -21.87
C THR A 349 15.32 10.27 -21.02
N LEU A 350 14.90 9.06 -20.66
CA LEU A 350 15.78 8.12 -19.96
C LEU A 350 17.03 7.80 -20.79
N LYS A 351 16.88 7.47 -22.09
CA LYS A 351 18.02 7.23 -23.00
C LYS A 351 18.97 8.41 -23.14
N LEU A 352 18.47 9.63 -22.99
CA LEU A 352 19.28 10.85 -23.10
C LEU A 352 20.02 11.14 -21.79
N LEU A 353 19.50 10.72 -20.65
CA LEU A 353 20.06 11.05 -19.34
C LEU A 353 21.05 9.98 -18.82
N PHE A 354 21.00 8.79 -19.38
CA PHE A 354 21.94 7.72 -19.17
C PHE A 354 22.95 7.63 -20.33
#